data_5020aa8a941667bcb1310e24a4a6277f
#
_entry.id   5020aa8a941667bcb1310e24a4a6277f
#
_cell.length_a   1.000
_cell.length_b   1.000
_cell.length_c   1.000
_cell.angle_alpha   90.00
_cell.angle_beta   90.00
_cell.angle_gamma   90.00
#
_symmetry.space_group_name_H-M   'P 1'
#
loop_
_entity.id
_entity.type
_entity.pdbx_description
1 polymer ?
#
loop_
_entity_poly.entity_id
_entity_poly.type
_entity_poly.pdbx_seq_one_letter_code
_entity_poly.pdbx_strand_id
1 'polypeptide(L)'
;VTITQAPLAVEDLLAVVDGARVELDDATRARIAAGRAVVDRALADGQPVYGLTTQVGHARNTRLTEEEILGEQRFLVISHGGGIGPPLPTPIVRAALAVRLNGIARGGSGASVAVAEILAAMLNAGVHPVAAGTASVGAADVSQMAAMAQVTIGLGRAEYRGEVVSGAEALRRAGIAPLELGGKDGLALISANGVSVGQAALVVAR
;
A
#
# COMPACT_ATOMS: atom_id res chain seq x y z
N VAL A 1 10.61 -15.32 0.63
CA VAL A 1 11.33 -14.09 1.07
C VAL A 1 10.68 -13.58 2.33
N THR A 2 11.46 -13.45 3.41
CA THR A 2 10.98 -12.86 4.67
C THR A 2 11.22 -11.36 4.63
N ILE A 3 10.16 -10.59 4.72
CA ILE A 3 10.24 -9.12 4.80
C ILE A 3 10.49 -8.72 6.25
N THR A 4 11.57 -7.97 6.45
CA THR A 4 12.00 -7.49 7.78
C THR A 4 12.17 -5.97 7.80
N GLN A 5 12.75 -5.43 8.87
CA GLN A 5 13.14 -4.01 8.95
C GLN A 5 14.31 -3.65 8.02
N ALA A 6 15.09 -4.63 7.57
CA ALA A 6 16.22 -4.40 6.68
C ALA A 6 15.73 -3.92 5.29
N PRO A 7 16.54 -3.17 4.55
CA PRO A 7 16.28 -2.92 3.15
C PRO A 7 16.11 -4.26 2.42
N LEU A 8 15.09 -4.37 1.56
CA LEU A 8 14.90 -5.52 0.70
C LEU A 8 16.04 -5.53 -0.33
N ALA A 9 16.79 -6.62 -0.39
CA ALA A 9 17.83 -6.80 -1.40
C ALA A 9 17.20 -6.87 -2.80
N VAL A 10 17.96 -6.48 -3.82
CA VAL A 10 17.45 -6.51 -5.21
C VAL A 10 17.14 -7.94 -5.63
N GLU A 11 17.96 -8.90 -5.23
CA GLU A 11 17.77 -10.32 -5.51
C GLU A 11 16.47 -10.87 -4.89
N ASP A 12 16.17 -10.47 -3.65
CA ASP A 12 14.92 -10.83 -2.96
C ASP A 12 13.72 -10.18 -3.64
N LEU A 13 13.85 -8.92 -4.08
CA LEU A 13 12.79 -8.25 -4.85
C LEU A 13 12.52 -8.99 -6.16
N LEU A 14 13.57 -9.39 -6.90
CA LEU A 14 13.42 -10.18 -8.13
C LEU A 14 12.72 -11.51 -7.84
N ALA A 15 13.12 -12.22 -6.79
CA ALA A 15 12.48 -13.46 -6.40
C ALA A 15 10.97 -13.26 -6.12
N VAL A 16 10.59 -12.17 -5.41
CA VAL A 16 9.17 -11.83 -5.19
C VAL A 16 8.45 -11.52 -6.51
N VAL A 17 9.09 -10.79 -7.41
CA VAL A 17 8.54 -10.49 -8.73
C VAL A 17 8.29 -11.77 -9.53
N ASP A 18 9.19 -12.75 -9.43
CA ASP A 18 9.09 -14.06 -10.09
C ASP A 18 8.17 -15.05 -9.34
N GLY A 19 7.49 -14.62 -8.28
CA GLY A 19 6.46 -15.39 -7.60
C GLY A 19 6.91 -16.06 -6.29
N ALA A 20 8.11 -15.78 -5.77
CA ALA A 20 8.48 -16.27 -4.46
C ALA A 20 7.51 -15.81 -3.38
N ARG A 21 7.22 -16.72 -2.45
CA ARG A 21 6.34 -16.45 -1.32
C ARG A 21 6.94 -15.39 -0.40
N VAL A 22 6.07 -14.47 0.04
CA VAL A 22 6.42 -13.38 0.97
C VAL A 22 5.88 -13.72 2.36
N GLU A 23 6.69 -13.53 3.37
CA GLU A 23 6.34 -13.76 4.77
C GLU A 23 6.76 -12.58 5.64
N LEU A 24 6.01 -12.36 6.72
CA LEU A 24 6.35 -11.41 7.77
C LEU A 24 6.68 -12.25 9.03
N ASP A 25 7.80 -11.97 9.67
CA ASP A 25 8.11 -12.58 10.98
C ASP A 25 7.40 -11.82 12.12
N ASP A 26 7.39 -12.42 13.30
CA ASP A 26 6.72 -11.84 14.47
C ASP A 26 7.43 -10.56 14.95
N ALA A 27 8.74 -10.45 14.77
CA ALA A 27 9.48 -9.25 15.11
C ALA A 27 9.06 -8.06 14.21
N THR A 28 8.80 -8.32 12.94
CA THR A 28 8.28 -7.31 12.00
C THR A 28 6.86 -6.90 12.34
N ARG A 29 5.97 -7.86 12.67
CA ARG A 29 4.61 -7.55 13.14
C ARG A 29 4.64 -6.70 14.40
N ALA A 30 5.45 -7.06 15.38
CA ALA A 30 5.60 -6.31 16.63
C ALA A 30 6.10 -4.87 16.37
N ARG A 31 7.03 -4.70 15.44
CA ARG A 31 7.54 -3.36 15.05
C ARG A 31 6.48 -2.50 14.38
N ILE A 32 5.71 -3.06 13.45
CA ILE A 32 4.59 -2.36 12.81
C ILE A 32 3.57 -1.95 13.88
N ALA A 33 3.22 -2.86 14.79
CA ALA A 33 2.31 -2.60 15.90
C ALA A 33 2.82 -1.49 16.83
N ALA A 34 4.13 -1.46 17.13
CA ALA A 34 4.73 -0.39 17.91
C ALA A 34 4.63 0.98 17.21
N GLY A 35 4.86 1.03 15.88
CA GLY A 35 4.65 2.23 15.08
C GLY A 35 3.18 2.67 15.07
N ARG A 36 2.25 1.71 14.98
CA ARG A 36 0.81 1.96 15.06
C ARG A 36 0.40 2.55 16.42
N ALA A 37 0.94 2.05 17.52
CA ALA A 37 0.65 2.57 18.85
C ALA A 37 1.00 4.07 19.01
N VAL A 38 1.95 4.60 18.22
CA VAL A 38 2.23 6.06 18.18
C VAL A 38 1.05 6.81 17.54
N VAL A 39 0.47 6.26 16.47
CA VAL A 39 -0.71 6.84 15.82
C VAL A 39 -1.91 6.84 16.77
N ASP A 40 -2.14 5.73 17.47
CA ASP A 40 -3.28 5.60 18.39
C ASP A 40 -3.16 6.60 19.56
N ARG A 41 -1.93 6.81 20.08
CA ARG A 41 -1.70 7.87 21.08
C ARG A 41 -1.94 9.28 20.52
N ALA A 42 -1.45 9.58 19.31
CA ALA A 42 -1.68 10.88 18.68
C ALA A 42 -3.16 11.18 18.45
N LEU A 43 -3.94 10.14 18.13
CA LEU A 43 -5.41 10.24 18.02
C LEU A 43 -6.03 10.56 19.40
N ALA A 44 -5.67 9.80 20.44
CA ALA A 44 -6.18 9.98 21.80
C ALA A 44 -5.83 11.36 22.36
N ASP A 45 -4.63 11.89 22.06
CA ASP A 45 -4.16 13.21 22.50
C ASP A 45 -4.75 14.36 21.66
N GLY A 46 -5.47 14.08 20.58
CA GLY A 46 -6.05 15.07 19.67
C GLY A 46 -5.02 16.00 19.01
N GLN A 47 -3.78 15.54 18.86
CA GLN A 47 -2.72 16.34 18.25
C GLN A 47 -2.94 16.55 16.75
N PRO A 48 -2.57 17.73 16.18
CA PRO A 48 -2.67 17.96 14.74
C PRO A 48 -1.56 17.17 14.03
N VAL A 49 -1.94 16.05 13.38
CA VAL A 49 -1.04 15.21 12.61
C VAL A 49 -1.52 15.13 11.17
N TYR A 50 -0.65 15.51 10.23
CA TYR A 50 -0.92 15.51 8.80
C TYR A 50 -1.46 14.18 8.27
N GLY A 51 -2.63 14.25 7.63
CA GLY A 51 -3.30 13.07 7.05
C GLY A 51 -3.69 12.01 8.06
N LEU A 52 -3.85 12.40 9.33
CA LEU A 52 -4.40 11.61 10.42
C LEU A 52 -5.53 12.38 11.09
N THR A 53 -5.21 13.45 11.83
CA THR A 53 -6.17 14.34 12.49
C THR A 53 -6.36 15.66 11.75
N THR A 54 -5.68 15.83 10.63
CA THR A 54 -5.91 16.90 9.65
C THR A 54 -6.03 16.31 8.26
N GLN A 55 -6.61 17.08 7.35
CA GLN A 55 -6.61 16.78 5.92
C GLN A 55 -5.18 16.89 5.34
N VAL A 56 -5.05 16.62 4.04
CA VAL A 56 -3.77 16.65 3.31
C VAL A 56 -3.68 17.81 2.32
N GLY A 57 -2.50 18.07 1.79
CA GLY A 57 -2.25 19.05 0.73
C GLY A 57 -2.60 20.48 1.17
N HIS A 58 -3.36 21.20 0.37
CA HIS A 58 -3.76 22.58 0.65
C HIS A 58 -4.67 22.70 1.89
N ALA A 59 -5.43 21.66 2.22
CA ALA A 59 -6.33 21.60 3.37
C ALA A 59 -5.66 21.09 4.65
N ARG A 60 -4.34 20.96 4.69
CA ARG A 60 -3.57 20.38 5.81
C ARG A 60 -3.80 21.02 7.18
N ASN A 61 -4.36 22.22 7.23
CA ASN A 61 -4.69 22.91 8.48
C ASN A 61 -6.13 22.67 8.95
N THR A 62 -6.95 21.99 8.12
CA THR A 62 -8.33 21.63 8.49
C THR A 62 -8.29 20.39 9.37
N ARG A 63 -8.79 20.54 10.61
CA ARG A 63 -8.90 19.41 11.54
C ARG A 63 -10.09 18.54 11.18
N LEU A 64 -9.91 17.24 11.41
CA LEU A 64 -10.93 16.22 11.24
C LEU A 64 -11.52 15.87 12.61
N THR A 65 -12.81 15.62 12.65
CA THR A 65 -13.46 14.96 13.79
C THR A 65 -13.12 13.48 13.82
N GLU A 66 -13.38 12.79 14.94
CA GLU A 66 -13.15 11.34 15.04
C GLU A 66 -13.93 10.55 13.97
N GLU A 67 -15.17 10.96 13.68
CA GLU A 67 -16.00 10.34 12.65
C GLU A 67 -15.42 10.53 11.24
N GLU A 68 -14.87 11.72 10.96
CA GLU A 68 -14.27 12.03 9.67
C GLU A 68 -12.93 11.32 9.42
N ILE A 69 -12.16 10.97 10.46
CA ILE A 69 -10.83 10.39 10.32
C ILE A 69 -10.86 9.07 9.53
N LEU A 70 -11.79 8.17 9.80
CA LEU A 70 -11.91 6.90 9.07
C LEU A 70 -12.42 7.12 7.65
N GLY A 71 -13.40 8.01 7.49
CA GLY A 71 -13.89 8.42 6.17
C GLY A 71 -12.79 9.02 5.30
N GLU A 72 -11.93 9.86 5.88
CA GLU A 72 -10.80 10.49 5.19
C GLU A 72 -9.80 9.46 4.68
N GLN A 73 -9.47 8.40 5.43
CA GLN A 73 -8.55 7.37 4.96
C GLN A 73 -9.09 6.65 3.70
N ARG A 74 -10.37 6.36 3.69
CA ARG A 74 -11.03 5.79 2.50
C ARG A 74 -11.10 6.80 1.35
N PHE A 75 -11.42 8.06 1.65
CA PHE A 75 -11.45 9.14 0.67
C PHE A 75 -10.09 9.36 0.02
N LEU A 76 -9.00 9.35 0.79
CA LEU A 76 -7.64 9.45 0.25
C LEU A 76 -7.34 8.36 -0.79
N VAL A 77 -7.67 7.10 -0.49
CA VAL A 77 -7.45 5.97 -1.40
C VAL A 77 -8.29 6.11 -2.67
N ILE A 78 -9.53 6.58 -2.57
CA ILE A 78 -10.44 6.70 -3.72
C ILE A 78 -10.09 7.91 -4.57
N SER A 79 -9.93 9.08 -3.96
CA SER A 79 -9.78 10.36 -4.65
C SER A 79 -8.43 10.54 -5.34
N HIS A 80 -7.39 9.86 -4.87
CA HIS A 80 -6.05 9.96 -5.45
C HIS A 80 -5.79 8.92 -6.54
N GLY A 81 -6.66 7.89 -6.70
CA GLY A 81 -6.52 6.91 -7.79
C GLY A 81 -6.77 7.56 -9.14
N GLY A 82 -5.80 7.46 -10.04
CA GLY A 82 -5.91 8.08 -11.35
C GLY A 82 -4.75 7.68 -12.27
N GLY A 83 -4.69 8.34 -13.42
CA GLY A 83 -3.66 8.12 -14.42
C GLY A 83 -4.23 7.82 -15.80
N ILE A 84 -3.36 7.79 -16.79
CA ILE A 84 -3.68 7.56 -18.20
C ILE A 84 -2.74 6.53 -18.82
N GLY A 85 -3.07 6.08 -20.03
CA GLY A 85 -2.26 5.13 -20.78
C GLY A 85 -2.49 3.68 -20.40
N PRO A 86 -1.67 2.76 -20.95
CA PRO A 86 -1.80 1.34 -20.69
C PRO A 86 -1.51 1.02 -19.21
N PRO A 87 -2.03 -0.11 -18.71
CA PRO A 87 -1.72 -0.54 -17.36
C PRO A 87 -0.23 -0.86 -17.20
N LEU A 88 0.27 -0.68 -15.98
CA LEU A 88 1.61 -1.12 -15.60
C LEU A 88 1.73 -2.65 -15.79
N PRO A 89 2.86 -3.13 -16.32
CA PRO A 89 3.16 -4.56 -16.36
C PRO A 89 3.14 -5.21 -14.97
N THR A 90 2.64 -6.43 -14.88
CA THR A 90 2.54 -7.20 -13.63
C THR A 90 3.86 -7.28 -12.83
N PRO A 91 5.04 -7.46 -13.43
CA PRO A 91 6.31 -7.40 -12.69
C PRO A 91 6.53 -6.08 -11.94
N ILE A 92 6.17 -4.94 -12.55
CA ILE A 92 6.29 -3.63 -11.91
C ILE A 92 5.29 -3.49 -10.76
N VAL A 93 4.06 -3.96 -10.93
CA VAL A 93 3.03 -3.96 -9.87
C VAL A 93 3.49 -4.79 -8.67
N ARG A 94 4.01 -6.00 -8.91
CA ARG A 94 4.55 -6.86 -7.85
C ARG A 94 5.72 -6.21 -7.12
N ALA A 95 6.65 -5.62 -7.87
CA ALA A 95 7.77 -4.88 -7.31
C ALA A 95 7.30 -3.70 -6.45
N ALA A 96 6.32 -2.93 -6.92
CA ALA A 96 5.75 -1.80 -6.18
C ALA A 96 5.11 -2.22 -4.86
N LEU A 97 4.32 -3.31 -4.86
CA LEU A 97 3.72 -3.87 -3.66
C LEU A 97 4.78 -4.35 -2.66
N ALA A 98 5.83 -5.05 -3.14
CA ALA A 98 6.91 -5.54 -2.30
C ALA A 98 7.73 -4.39 -1.68
N VAL A 99 8.06 -3.36 -2.47
CA VAL A 99 8.73 -2.14 -1.98
C VAL A 99 7.88 -1.43 -0.93
N ARG A 100 6.55 -1.31 -1.16
CA ARG A 100 5.66 -0.70 -0.18
C ARG A 100 5.59 -1.51 1.11
N LEU A 101 5.47 -2.83 0.99
CA LEU A 101 5.45 -3.74 2.12
C LEU A 101 6.74 -3.63 2.97
N ASN A 102 7.91 -3.62 2.32
CA ASN A 102 9.18 -3.42 3.01
C ASN A 102 9.25 -2.05 3.72
N GLY A 103 8.74 -0.99 3.09
CA GLY A 103 8.64 0.32 3.73
C GLY A 103 7.77 0.34 4.99
N ILE A 104 6.65 -0.40 4.98
CA ILE A 104 5.76 -0.56 6.13
C ILE A 104 6.42 -1.42 7.22
N ALA A 105 7.12 -2.48 6.86
CA ALA A 105 7.84 -3.38 7.77
C ALA A 105 8.86 -2.66 8.65
N ARG A 106 9.35 -1.49 8.22
CA ARG A 106 10.26 -0.64 9.01
C ARG A 106 9.57 0.05 10.20
N GLY A 107 8.23 0.04 10.28
CA GLY A 107 7.44 0.52 11.40
C GLY A 107 7.19 2.03 11.42
N GLY A 108 7.88 2.83 10.59
CA GLY A 108 7.77 4.31 10.62
C GLY A 108 6.53 4.88 9.93
N SER A 109 5.75 4.08 9.21
CA SER A 109 4.57 4.55 8.47
C SER A 109 3.33 4.79 9.34
N GLY A 110 3.27 4.18 10.52
CA GLY A 110 2.09 4.16 11.38
C GLY A 110 0.92 3.35 10.82
N ALA A 111 1.15 2.53 9.80
CA ALA A 111 0.15 1.60 9.27
C ALA A 111 -0.18 0.50 10.28
N SER A 112 -1.38 -0.05 10.20
CA SER A 112 -1.75 -1.26 10.95
C SER A 112 -1.02 -2.50 10.40
N VAL A 113 -0.91 -3.55 11.21
CA VAL A 113 -0.36 -4.85 10.78
C VAL A 113 -1.19 -5.43 9.64
N ALA A 114 -2.51 -5.23 9.66
CA ALA A 114 -3.43 -5.69 8.62
C ALA A 114 -3.08 -5.15 7.23
N VAL A 115 -2.56 -3.93 7.13
CA VAL A 115 -2.06 -3.36 5.86
C VAL A 115 -0.88 -4.18 5.31
N ALA A 116 0.07 -4.55 6.15
CA ALA A 116 1.20 -5.37 5.72
C ALA A 116 0.76 -6.79 5.33
N GLU A 117 -0.15 -7.36 6.08
CA GLU A 117 -0.67 -8.71 5.84
C GLU A 117 -1.46 -8.82 4.55
N ILE A 118 -2.32 -7.83 4.22
CA ILE A 118 -3.06 -7.87 2.95
C ILE A 118 -2.14 -7.69 1.74
N LEU A 119 -1.10 -6.84 1.82
CA LEU A 119 -0.13 -6.70 0.74
C LEU A 119 0.64 -8.02 0.51
N ALA A 120 1.07 -8.70 1.58
CA ALA A 120 1.71 -10.01 1.50
C ALA A 120 0.75 -11.07 0.94
N ALA A 121 -0.50 -11.09 1.39
CA ALA A 121 -1.52 -12.01 0.91
C ALA A 121 -1.81 -11.83 -0.59
N MET A 122 -1.93 -10.59 -1.07
CA MET A 122 -2.13 -10.29 -2.49
C MET A 122 -0.93 -10.75 -3.34
N LEU A 123 0.30 -10.47 -2.91
CA LEU A 123 1.52 -10.94 -3.58
C LEU A 123 1.54 -12.47 -3.69
N ASN A 124 1.21 -13.16 -2.58
CA ASN A 124 1.23 -14.62 -2.50
C ASN A 124 0.11 -15.30 -3.29
N ALA A 125 -1.05 -14.67 -3.37
CA ALA A 125 -2.20 -15.18 -4.11
C ALA A 125 -2.19 -14.82 -5.60
N GLY A 126 -1.29 -13.94 -6.04
CA GLY A 126 -1.25 -13.46 -7.41
C GLY A 126 -2.41 -12.50 -7.74
N VAL A 127 -2.84 -11.68 -6.78
CA VAL A 127 -3.78 -10.58 -7.02
C VAL A 127 -2.97 -9.34 -7.39
N HIS A 128 -3.06 -8.93 -8.66
CA HIS A 128 -2.26 -7.83 -9.20
C HIS A 128 -3.15 -6.63 -9.52
N PRO A 129 -3.12 -5.55 -8.70
CA PRO A 129 -3.88 -4.33 -8.99
C PRO A 129 -3.58 -3.76 -10.37
N VAL A 130 -4.60 -3.27 -11.05
CA VAL A 130 -4.47 -2.56 -12.33
C VAL A 130 -4.28 -1.07 -12.05
N ALA A 131 -3.11 -0.54 -12.37
CA ALA A 131 -2.77 0.87 -12.26
C ALA A 131 -2.26 1.42 -13.60
N ALA A 132 -2.57 2.67 -13.92
CA ALA A 132 -2.14 3.30 -15.17
C ALA A 132 -0.63 3.51 -15.21
N GLY A 133 -0.02 3.34 -16.38
CA GLY A 133 1.42 3.50 -16.58
C GLY A 133 1.90 4.94 -16.41
N THR A 134 1.06 5.93 -16.74
CA THR A 134 1.39 7.36 -16.65
C THR A 134 0.52 8.02 -15.59
N ALA A 135 1.06 8.24 -14.40
CA ALA A 135 0.33 8.83 -13.27
C ALA A 135 1.24 9.48 -12.21
N SER A 136 2.54 9.19 -12.21
CA SER A 136 3.48 9.75 -11.24
C SER A 136 4.25 10.92 -11.85
N VAL A 137 4.59 11.89 -10.99
CA VAL A 137 5.51 12.98 -11.30
C VAL A 137 6.87 12.81 -10.61
N GLY A 138 7.11 11.66 -10.01
CA GLY A 138 8.36 11.30 -9.34
C GLY A 138 8.50 11.76 -7.89
N ALA A 139 7.53 12.51 -7.37
CA ALA A 139 7.50 12.98 -5.99
C ALA A 139 6.41 12.26 -5.18
N ALA A 140 6.56 10.99 -4.93
CA ALA A 140 5.61 9.96 -4.57
C ALA A 140 4.72 9.52 -5.75
N ASP A 141 4.52 8.21 -5.87
CA ASP A 141 3.69 7.60 -6.93
C ASP A 141 2.22 7.54 -6.50
N VAL A 142 1.73 8.64 -5.88
CA VAL A 142 0.46 8.67 -5.15
C VAL A 142 -0.70 8.07 -5.94
N SER A 143 -0.88 8.48 -7.19
CA SER A 143 -2.03 8.04 -7.99
C SER A 143 -1.98 6.55 -8.33
N GLN A 144 -0.80 6.03 -8.66
CA GLN A 144 -0.61 4.60 -8.94
C GLN A 144 -0.72 3.76 -7.67
N MET A 145 -0.12 4.22 -6.57
CA MET A 145 -0.24 3.57 -5.27
C MET A 145 -1.68 3.59 -4.75
N ALA A 146 -2.43 4.67 -5.01
CA ALA A 146 -3.85 4.75 -4.66
C ALA A 146 -4.70 3.77 -5.49
N ALA A 147 -4.45 3.65 -6.79
CA ALA A 147 -5.11 2.64 -7.62
C ALA A 147 -4.82 1.21 -7.11
N MET A 148 -3.59 0.94 -6.66
CA MET A 148 -3.25 -0.35 -6.04
C MET A 148 -3.92 -0.53 -4.67
N ALA A 149 -3.95 0.53 -3.85
CA ALA A 149 -4.59 0.52 -2.54
C ALA A 149 -6.11 0.30 -2.62
N GLN A 150 -6.78 0.79 -3.66
CA GLN A 150 -8.21 0.52 -3.88
C GLN A 150 -8.52 -0.97 -3.88
N VAL A 151 -7.64 -1.80 -4.44
CA VAL A 151 -7.86 -3.25 -4.47
C VAL A 151 -7.84 -3.82 -3.06
N THR A 152 -6.99 -3.32 -2.16
CA THR A 152 -6.95 -3.81 -0.76
C THR A 152 -8.29 -3.64 -0.03
N ILE A 153 -9.09 -2.65 -0.41
CA ILE A 153 -10.43 -2.37 0.16
C ILE A 153 -11.57 -2.85 -0.73
N GLY A 154 -11.30 -3.73 -1.69
CA GLY A 154 -12.30 -4.32 -2.58
C GLY A 154 -12.78 -3.40 -3.70
N LEU A 155 -12.10 -2.29 -3.95
CA LEU A 155 -12.40 -1.37 -5.06
C LEU A 155 -11.41 -1.55 -6.22
N GLY A 156 -11.55 -0.71 -7.27
CA GLY A 156 -10.68 -0.76 -8.42
C GLY A 156 -10.77 -2.05 -9.22
N ARG A 157 -9.71 -2.37 -9.95
CA ARG A 157 -9.59 -3.60 -10.76
C ARG A 157 -8.28 -4.32 -10.45
N ALA A 158 -8.27 -5.62 -10.58
CA ALA A 158 -7.07 -6.44 -10.45
C ALA A 158 -7.04 -7.54 -11.53
N GLU A 159 -5.84 -7.86 -11.97
CA GLU A 159 -5.60 -9.11 -12.68
C GLU A 159 -5.50 -10.25 -11.66
N TYR A 160 -6.25 -11.31 -11.90
CA TYR A 160 -6.18 -12.55 -11.12
C TYR A 160 -6.30 -13.74 -12.05
N ARG A 161 -5.28 -14.59 -12.07
CA ARG A 161 -5.19 -15.77 -12.95
C ARG A 161 -5.41 -15.46 -14.43
N GLY A 162 -4.85 -14.34 -14.92
CA GLY A 162 -4.93 -13.91 -16.31
C GLY A 162 -6.22 -13.16 -16.68
N GLU A 163 -7.15 -12.98 -15.74
CA GLU A 163 -8.39 -12.22 -15.97
C GLU A 163 -8.36 -10.89 -15.20
N VAL A 164 -8.80 -9.81 -15.85
CA VAL A 164 -9.00 -8.52 -15.18
C VAL A 164 -10.44 -8.44 -14.70
N VAL A 165 -10.59 -8.45 -13.37
CA VAL A 165 -11.88 -8.40 -12.66
C VAL A 165 -11.95 -7.22 -11.69
N SER A 166 -13.08 -7.02 -11.01
CA SER A 166 -13.15 -6.04 -9.92
C SER A 166 -12.24 -6.45 -8.75
N GLY A 167 -11.74 -5.47 -7.98
CA GLY A 167 -10.93 -5.74 -6.80
C GLY A 167 -11.63 -6.66 -5.80
N ALA A 168 -12.93 -6.43 -5.57
CA ALA A 168 -13.73 -7.27 -4.69
C ALA A 168 -13.79 -8.73 -5.18
N GLU A 169 -13.98 -8.95 -6.48
CA GLU A 169 -14.04 -10.28 -7.06
C GLU A 169 -12.67 -10.98 -7.02
N ALA A 170 -11.58 -10.25 -7.30
CA ALA A 170 -10.23 -10.79 -7.21
C ALA A 170 -9.91 -11.25 -5.78
N LEU A 171 -10.17 -10.41 -4.78
CA LEU A 171 -9.96 -10.76 -3.37
C LEU A 171 -10.81 -11.94 -2.94
N ARG A 172 -12.12 -11.95 -3.30
CA ARG A 172 -13.03 -13.05 -2.99
C ARG A 172 -12.56 -14.40 -3.58
N ARG A 173 -12.13 -14.40 -4.86
CA ARG A 173 -11.60 -15.60 -5.52
C ARG A 173 -10.29 -16.07 -4.89
N ALA A 174 -9.50 -15.15 -4.37
CA ALA A 174 -8.25 -15.42 -3.68
C ALA A 174 -8.42 -15.82 -2.21
N GLY A 175 -9.64 -15.76 -1.65
CA GLY A 175 -9.91 -16.04 -0.23
C GLY A 175 -9.37 -14.97 0.71
N ILE A 176 -9.21 -13.73 0.23
CA ILE A 176 -8.70 -12.59 0.99
C ILE A 176 -9.88 -11.68 1.36
N ALA A 177 -10.04 -11.40 2.66
CA ALA A 177 -11.02 -10.40 3.11
C ALA A 177 -10.54 -8.99 2.76
N PRO A 178 -11.41 -8.08 2.28
CA PRO A 178 -11.06 -6.68 2.11
C PRO A 178 -10.60 -6.05 3.42
N LEU A 179 -9.63 -5.14 3.33
CA LEU A 179 -9.10 -4.40 4.46
C LEU A 179 -10.10 -3.35 4.94
N GLU A 180 -10.32 -3.29 6.24
CA GLU A 180 -10.93 -2.15 6.91
C GLU A 180 -9.83 -1.17 7.32
N LEU A 181 -9.89 0.05 6.76
CA LEU A 181 -8.87 1.07 6.99
C LEU A 181 -9.04 1.69 8.38
N GLY A 182 -8.00 1.63 9.18
CA GLY A 182 -7.87 2.46 10.39
C GLY A 182 -7.26 3.82 10.09
N GLY A 183 -7.22 4.70 11.09
CA GLY A 183 -6.53 5.99 10.97
C GLY A 183 -5.10 5.80 10.47
N LYS A 184 -4.65 6.63 9.54
CA LYS A 184 -3.33 6.58 8.88
C LYS A 184 -3.15 5.49 7.81
N ASP A 185 -3.95 4.43 7.75
CA ASP A 185 -3.76 3.31 6.82
C ASP A 185 -3.85 3.73 5.35
N GLY A 186 -4.83 4.56 5.01
CA GLY A 186 -5.00 5.07 3.65
C GLY A 186 -3.79 5.88 3.20
N LEU A 187 -3.37 6.87 4.01
CA LEU A 187 -2.19 7.67 3.70
C LEU A 187 -0.93 6.80 3.66
N ALA A 188 -0.77 5.85 4.58
CA ALA A 188 0.35 4.93 4.59
C ALA A 188 0.41 4.06 3.33
N LEU A 189 -0.71 3.65 2.75
CA LEU A 189 -0.74 2.89 1.50
C LEU A 189 -0.29 3.73 0.30
N ILE A 190 -0.76 4.98 0.19
CA ILE A 190 -0.59 5.79 -1.02
C ILE A 190 0.67 6.65 -1.05
N SER A 191 1.16 7.11 0.11
CA SER A 191 2.32 8.01 0.20
C SER A 191 3.64 7.26 0.11
N ALA A 192 3.99 6.81 -1.09
CA ALA A 192 5.19 6.02 -1.34
C ALA A 192 5.65 6.14 -2.80
N ASN A 193 6.93 5.87 -3.05
CA ASN A 193 7.54 5.74 -4.38
C ASN A 193 7.67 4.25 -4.79
N GLY A 194 6.63 3.46 -4.52
CA GLY A 194 6.67 2.02 -4.76
C GLY A 194 6.91 1.65 -6.21
N VAL A 195 6.24 2.34 -7.14
CA VAL A 195 6.36 2.10 -8.58
C VAL A 195 7.72 2.54 -9.10
N SER A 196 8.12 3.78 -8.82
CA SER A 196 9.40 4.34 -9.31
C SER A 196 10.60 3.53 -8.78
N VAL A 197 10.60 3.19 -7.49
CA VAL A 197 11.69 2.39 -6.87
C VAL A 197 11.68 0.96 -7.39
N GLY A 198 10.51 0.32 -7.45
CA GLY A 198 10.38 -1.04 -7.98
C GLY A 198 10.83 -1.13 -9.43
N GLN A 199 10.40 -0.18 -10.28
CA GLN A 199 10.81 -0.12 -11.67
C GLN A 199 12.32 0.13 -11.84
N ALA A 200 12.89 1.05 -11.06
CA ALA A 200 14.33 1.31 -11.07
C ALA A 200 15.13 0.05 -10.68
N ALA A 201 14.71 -0.66 -9.63
CA ALA A 201 15.38 -1.89 -9.21
C ALA A 201 15.34 -2.96 -10.31
N LEU A 202 14.22 -3.12 -11.02
CA LEU A 202 14.10 -4.08 -12.13
C LEU A 202 14.99 -3.71 -13.33
N VAL A 203 15.27 -2.42 -13.54
CA VAL A 203 16.16 -1.95 -14.62
C VAL A 203 17.62 -2.18 -14.24
N VAL A 204 18.00 -1.89 -13.00
CA VAL A 204 19.41 -2.02 -12.53
C VAL A 204 19.82 -3.49 -12.41
N ALA A 205 18.86 -4.40 -12.18
CA ALA A 205 19.12 -5.83 -12.05
C ALA A 205 19.30 -6.58 -13.39
N ARG A 206 19.16 -5.91 -14.51
CA ARG A 206 19.35 -6.46 -15.87
C ARG A 206 20.73 -6.11 -16.41
#